data_ed131d20da876e27553457464e0501d3
#
_entry.id   ed131d20da876e27553457464e0501d3
#
_cell.length_a   1.000
_cell.length_b   1.000
_cell.length_c   1.000
_cell.angle_alpha   90.00
_cell.angle_beta   90.00
_cell.angle_gamma   90.00
#
_symmetry.space_group_name_H-M   'P 1'
#
loop_
_entity.id
_entity.type
_entity.pdbx_description
1 polymer ?
#
loop_
_entity_poly.entity_id
_entity_poly.type
_entity_poly.pdbx_seq_one_letter_code
_entity_poly.pdbx_strand_id
1 'polypeptide(L)'
;VISEDGKDQGTRKTKLADQGDKKNMYYQEIHSVLEKAFQDTFIEELVPGIVHNFANPLNGIMGRSRLLQRKLMDIMKKADVEKDASYQEDNKKLVRDVDSIAREADRLSGLLQTVMGKFCAIGDRTVQKVNLSELIELEMRFFDFYLDFRHSVKKTLQLDRELPEVRGAPADYSLAFSTLIRYATVAMKESASKELYISTQFENGQVCVKIQNRGVPISDDLKRLLLDEVQGDVSPLEATGECALICSFSLLRKWGAGFDIRSENGLNTISVLMPFYQAKHQFGD
;
A
#
# COMPACT_ATOMS: atom_id res chain seq x y z
N VAL A 1 52.42 20.86 30.39
CA VAL A 1 51.80 20.83 29.06
C VAL A 1 50.68 19.82 29.16
N ILE A 2 49.45 20.29 29.47
CA ILE A 2 48.23 19.50 29.52
C ILE A 2 47.58 19.66 28.15
N SER A 3 47.43 18.55 27.44
CA SER A 3 46.98 18.49 26.04
C SER A 3 45.56 19.06 25.83
N GLU A 4 45.41 19.98 24.90
CA GLU A 4 44.13 20.56 24.41
C GLU A 4 43.27 19.58 23.60
N ASP A 5 43.75 18.37 23.31
CA ASP A 5 43.05 17.38 22.46
C ASP A 5 41.82 16.73 23.09
N GLY A 6 41.64 16.81 24.42
CA GLY A 6 40.51 16.20 25.11
C GLY A 6 39.18 16.99 25.02
N LYS A 7 39.25 18.31 24.78
CA LYS A 7 38.03 19.16 24.71
C LYS A 7 37.34 19.13 23.36
N ASP A 8 38.07 18.89 22.27
CA ASP A 8 37.51 18.91 20.90
C ASP A 8 36.72 17.62 20.58
N GLN A 9 37.10 16.49 21.12
CA GLN A 9 36.38 15.22 20.92
C GLN A 9 35.03 15.17 21.66
N GLY A 10 34.93 15.79 22.85
CA GLY A 10 33.68 15.89 23.60
C GLY A 10 32.65 16.76 22.88
N THR A 11 33.07 17.90 22.35
CA THR A 11 32.20 18.84 21.64
C THR A 11 31.72 18.32 20.29
N ARG A 12 32.53 17.53 19.58
CA ARG A 12 32.13 16.85 18.34
C ARG A 12 31.13 15.72 18.60
N LYS A 13 31.33 14.91 19.63
CA LYS A 13 30.39 13.84 20.00
C LYS A 13 29.03 14.40 20.40
N THR A 14 28.99 15.49 21.15
CA THR A 14 27.74 16.15 21.58
C THR A 14 26.99 16.78 20.39
N LYS A 15 27.69 17.42 19.45
CA LYS A 15 27.09 17.96 18.22
C LYS A 15 26.54 16.88 17.28
N LEU A 16 27.23 15.76 17.15
CA LEU A 16 26.78 14.62 16.35
C LEU A 16 25.55 13.93 16.96
N ALA A 17 25.47 13.82 18.29
CA ALA A 17 24.31 13.29 18.99
C ALA A 17 23.10 14.23 18.83
N ASP A 18 23.26 15.54 19.00
CA ASP A 18 22.19 16.55 18.82
C ASP A 18 21.67 16.57 17.37
N GLN A 19 22.53 16.41 16.36
CA GLN A 19 22.12 16.30 14.97
C GLN A 19 21.36 14.98 14.69
N GLY A 20 21.76 13.88 15.31
CA GLY A 20 21.07 12.58 15.22
C GLY A 20 19.66 12.64 15.80
N ASP A 21 19.52 13.28 16.97
CA ASP A 21 18.25 13.41 17.67
C ASP A 21 17.29 14.33 16.89
N LYS A 22 17.76 15.45 16.36
CA LYS A 22 16.96 16.36 15.50
C LYS A 22 16.48 15.66 14.22
N LYS A 23 17.37 14.90 13.58
CA LYS A 23 17.01 14.14 12.38
C LYS A 23 15.98 13.05 12.66
N ASN A 24 16.09 12.38 13.81
CA ASN A 24 15.12 11.37 14.24
C ASN A 24 13.77 11.98 14.54
N MET A 25 13.73 13.14 15.24
CA MET A 25 12.50 13.87 15.51
C MET A 25 11.81 14.33 14.23
N TYR A 26 12.55 14.84 13.25
CA TYR A 26 12.02 15.21 11.94
C TYR A 26 11.31 14.05 11.23
N TYR A 27 11.91 12.86 11.21
CA TYR A 27 11.26 11.70 10.60
C TYR A 27 10.05 11.18 11.38
N GLN A 28 10.01 11.36 12.69
CA GLN A 28 8.83 11.05 13.51
C GLN A 28 7.66 11.99 13.18
N GLU A 29 7.92 13.28 12.98
CA GLU A 29 6.91 14.26 12.56
C GLU A 29 6.36 13.93 11.18
N ILE A 30 7.22 13.66 10.19
CA ILE A 30 6.82 13.21 8.85
C ILE A 30 5.93 11.98 8.92
N HIS A 31 6.32 10.98 9.71
CA HIS A 31 5.55 9.76 9.88
C HIS A 31 4.17 10.04 10.45
N SER A 32 4.09 10.92 11.46
CA SER A 32 2.83 11.34 12.08
C SER A 32 1.91 12.06 11.08
N VAL A 33 2.45 12.93 10.21
CA VAL A 33 1.68 13.59 9.14
C VAL A 33 1.09 12.56 8.18
N LEU A 34 1.89 11.59 7.76
CA LEU A 34 1.44 10.54 6.82
C LEU A 34 0.44 9.58 7.46
N GLU A 35 0.65 9.20 8.72
CA GLU A 35 -0.33 8.39 9.47
C GLU A 35 -1.67 9.13 9.60
N LYS A 36 -1.64 10.41 9.93
CA LYS A 36 -2.86 11.22 10.02
C LYS A 36 -3.57 11.33 8.66
N ALA A 37 -2.84 11.64 7.59
CA ALA A 37 -3.40 11.68 6.24
C ALA A 37 -3.99 10.34 5.82
N PHE A 38 -3.37 9.22 6.21
CA PHE A 38 -3.92 7.88 5.99
C PHE A 38 -5.19 7.66 6.82
N GLN A 39 -5.20 8.02 8.10
CA GLN A 39 -6.36 7.85 8.99
C GLN A 39 -7.57 8.65 8.51
N ASP A 40 -7.39 9.91 8.14
CA ASP A 40 -8.46 10.76 7.62
C ASP A 40 -9.07 10.13 6.35
N THR A 41 -8.22 9.72 5.41
CA THR A 41 -8.63 9.00 4.20
C THR A 41 -9.30 7.66 4.49
N PHE A 42 -8.77 6.91 5.47
CA PHE A 42 -9.31 5.61 5.85
C PHE A 42 -10.74 5.74 6.35
N ILE A 43 -11.01 6.71 7.22
CA ILE A 43 -12.35 6.90 7.80
C ILE A 43 -13.34 7.39 6.73
N GLU A 44 -12.96 8.39 5.94
CA GLU A 44 -13.89 9.05 5.03
C GLU A 44 -14.17 8.25 3.75
N GLU A 45 -13.14 7.63 3.16
CA GLU A 45 -13.23 7.04 1.84
C GLU A 45 -13.16 5.50 1.83
N LEU A 46 -12.33 4.90 2.69
CA LEU A 46 -12.07 3.45 2.68
C LEU A 46 -13.07 2.65 3.50
N VAL A 47 -13.44 3.12 4.70
CA VAL A 47 -14.38 2.38 5.56
C VAL A 47 -15.70 2.07 4.86
N PRO A 48 -16.35 3.00 4.13
CA PRO A 48 -17.56 2.68 3.38
C PRO A 48 -17.32 1.56 2.35
N GLY A 49 -16.20 1.61 1.63
CA GLY A 49 -15.82 0.58 0.65
C GLY A 49 -15.52 -0.78 1.28
N ILE A 50 -14.83 -0.81 2.43
CA ILE A 50 -14.56 -2.03 3.19
C ILE A 50 -15.88 -2.68 3.62
N VAL A 51 -16.78 -1.91 4.24
CA VAL A 51 -18.10 -2.40 4.68
C VAL A 51 -18.90 -2.95 3.51
N HIS A 52 -18.95 -2.22 2.39
CA HIS A 52 -19.64 -2.67 1.18
C HIS A 52 -19.04 -3.97 0.61
N ASN A 53 -17.71 -4.06 0.52
CA ASN A 53 -17.04 -5.23 -0.03
C ASN A 53 -17.17 -6.47 0.89
N PHE A 54 -17.27 -6.28 2.20
CA PHE A 54 -17.51 -7.38 3.15
C PHE A 54 -18.99 -7.79 3.20
N ALA A 55 -19.91 -6.83 3.11
CA ALA A 55 -21.34 -7.11 3.11
C ALA A 55 -21.77 -8.01 1.95
N ASN A 56 -21.16 -7.85 0.76
CA ASN A 56 -21.51 -8.61 -0.43
C ASN A 56 -21.31 -10.14 -0.26
N PRO A 57 -20.10 -10.67 0.04
CA PRO A 57 -19.90 -12.10 0.27
C PRO A 57 -20.67 -12.59 1.50
N LEU A 58 -20.77 -11.79 2.55
CA LEU A 58 -21.52 -12.16 3.74
C LEU A 58 -23.03 -12.36 3.44
N ASN A 59 -23.64 -11.46 2.68
CA ASN A 59 -25.02 -11.60 2.22
C ASN A 59 -25.19 -12.82 1.31
N GLY A 60 -24.21 -13.11 0.45
CA GLY A 60 -24.16 -14.32 -0.37
C GLY A 60 -24.16 -15.59 0.47
N ILE A 61 -23.29 -15.67 1.49
CA ILE A 61 -23.22 -16.78 2.44
C ILE A 61 -24.56 -16.94 3.17
N MET A 62 -25.07 -15.86 3.77
CA MET A 62 -26.32 -15.88 4.54
C MET A 62 -27.51 -16.31 3.68
N GLY A 63 -27.64 -15.75 2.45
CA GLY A 63 -28.73 -16.08 1.53
C GLY A 63 -28.73 -17.56 1.16
N ARG A 64 -27.56 -18.11 0.79
CA ARG A 64 -27.41 -19.52 0.39
C ARG A 64 -27.57 -20.47 1.58
N SER A 65 -27.07 -20.10 2.76
CA SER A 65 -27.27 -20.89 3.97
C SER A 65 -28.75 -21.03 4.30
N ARG A 66 -29.55 -19.95 4.17
CA ARG A 66 -31.00 -20.01 4.37
C ARG A 66 -31.72 -20.88 3.33
N LEU A 67 -31.30 -20.80 2.05
CA LEU A 67 -31.85 -21.67 1.01
C LEU A 67 -31.49 -23.13 1.26
N LEU A 68 -30.25 -23.41 1.64
CA LEU A 68 -29.79 -24.74 2.00
C LEU A 68 -30.63 -25.32 3.17
N GLN A 69 -30.85 -24.54 4.23
CA GLN A 69 -31.65 -24.91 5.36
C GLN A 69 -33.11 -25.30 4.95
N ARG A 70 -33.75 -24.49 4.08
CA ARG A 70 -35.08 -24.79 3.57
C ARG A 70 -35.12 -26.09 2.77
N LYS A 71 -34.17 -26.28 1.84
CA LYS A 71 -34.04 -27.48 1.03
C LYS A 71 -33.84 -28.73 1.89
N LEU A 72 -32.97 -28.65 2.91
CA LEU A 72 -32.76 -29.74 3.86
C LEU A 72 -34.05 -30.10 4.61
N MET A 73 -34.81 -29.11 5.08
CA MET A 73 -36.12 -29.34 5.73
C MET A 73 -37.13 -30.00 4.78
N ASP A 74 -37.16 -29.58 3.50
CA ASP A 74 -38.03 -30.17 2.49
C ASP A 74 -37.64 -31.62 2.15
N ILE A 75 -36.34 -31.90 2.07
CA ILE A 75 -35.82 -33.26 1.87
C ILE A 75 -36.18 -34.15 3.07
N MET A 76 -36.01 -33.67 4.30
CA MET A 76 -36.36 -34.41 5.50
C MET A 76 -37.86 -34.73 5.57
N LYS A 77 -38.73 -33.82 5.12
CA LYS A 77 -40.17 -34.05 5.00
C LYS A 77 -40.55 -35.05 3.92
N LYS A 78 -39.78 -35.14 2.84
CA LYS A 78 -40.01 -36.05 1.72
C LYS A 78 -39.30 -37.41 1.87
N ALA A 79 -38.38 -37.54 2.82
CA ALA A 79 -37.61 -38.78 3.04
C ALA A 79 -38.51 -40.01 3.43
N ASP A 80 -39.76 -39.76 3.82
CA ASP A 80 -40.74 -40.80 4.07
C ASP A 80 -41.48 -41.30 2.81
N VAL A 81 -41.19 -40.70 1.61
CA VAL A 81 -41.91 -41.02 0.39
C VAL A 81 -40.90 -41.02 -0.80
N GLU A 82 -40.55 -42.22 -1.25
CA GLU A 82 -39.99 -42.60 -2.54
C GLU A 82 -38.61 -42.07 -3.00
N LYS A 83 -37.79 -43.06 -3.44
CA LYS A 83 -36.53 -42.90 -4.19
C LYS A 83 -36.84 -42.44 -5.62
N ASP A 84 -36.84 -41.13 -5.91
CA ASP A 84 -37.10 -40.64 -7.27
C ASP A 84 -35.90 -39.88 -7.86
N ALA A 85 -35.81 -39.77 -9.21
CA ALA A 85 -34.79 -39.04 -9.93
C ALA A 85 -34.68 -37.56 -9.52
N SER A 86 -35.77 -36.98 -8.97
CA SER A 86 -35.83 -35.68 -8.33
C SER A 86 -34.80 -35.54 -7.18
N TYR A 87 -34.51 -36.61 -6.46
CA TYR A 87 -33.55 -36.63 -5.36
C TYR A 87 -32.11 -36.38 -5.78
N GLN A 88 -31.70 -36.83 -6.98
CA GLN A 88 -30.37 -36.60 -7.48
C GLN A 88 -30.18 -35.15 -7.93
N GLU A 89 -31.18 -34.54 -8.53
CA GLU A 89 -31.11 -33.11 -8.94
C GLU A 89 -31.09 -32.17 -7.73
N ASP A 90 -31.87 -32.47 -6.69
CA ASP A 90 -31.86 -31.69 -5.46
C ASP A 90 -30.55 -31.83 -4.70
N ASN A 91 -29.92 -32.99 -4.68
CA ASN A 91 -28.57 -33.17 -4.11
C ASN A 91 -27.51 -32.38 -4.89
N LYS A 92 -27.56 -32.36 -6.24
CA LYS A 92 -26.64 -31.54 -7.06
C LYS A 92 -26.80 -30.05 -6.77
N LYS A 93 -28.02 -29.57 -6.54
CA LYS A 93 -28.28 -28.18 -6.15
C LYS A 93 -27.71 -27.87 -4.77
N LEU A 94 -27.86 -28.79 -3.80
CA LEU A 94 -27.27 -28.63 -2.47
C LEU A 94 -25.74 -28.51 -2.53
N VAL A 95 -25.08 -29.38 -3.29
CA VAL A 95 -23.62 -29.31 -3.48
C VAL A 95 -23.20 -27.96 -4.07
N ARG A 96 -23.88 -27.49 -5.13
CA ARG A 96 -23.60 -26.17 -5.73
C ARG A 96 -23.79 -25.02 -4.73
N ASP A 97 -24.79 -25.08 -3.89
CA ASP A 97 -25.03 -24.05 -2.87
C ASP A 97 -23.93 -24.06 -1.79
N VAL A 98 -23.48 -25.26 -1.36
CA VAL A 98 -22.34 -25.42 -0.44
C VAL A 98 -21.04 -24.89 -1.06
N ASP A 99 -20.72 -25.30 -2.29
CA ASP A 99 -19.54 -24.82 -3.01
C ASP A 99 -19.55 -23.31 -3.18
N SER A 100 -20.71 -22.73 -3.38
CA SER A 100 -20.84 -21.28 -3.50
C SER A 100 -20.67 -20.55 -2.18
N ILE A 101 -21.13 -21.13 -1.06
CA ILE A 101 -20.87 -20.61 0.28
C ILE A 101 -19.38 -20.65 0.57
N ALA A 102 -18.70 -21.76 0.23
CA ALA A 102 -17.26 -21.90 0.39
C ALA A 102 -16.49 -20.80 -0.38
N ARG A 103 -16.82 -20.61 -1.67
CA ARG A 103 -16.18 -19.55 -2.48
C ARG A 103 -16.37 -18.13 -1.90
N GLU A 104 -17.57 -17.81 -1.41
CA GLU A 104 -17.81 -16.50 -0.79
C GLU A 104 -17.08 -16.36 0.55
N ALA A 105 -16.94 -17.46 1.30
CA ALA A 105 -16.14 -17.47 2.54
C ALA A 105 -14.65 -17.26 2.25
N ASP A 106 -14.10 -17.92 1.22
CA ASP A 106 -12.71 -17.74 0.76
C ASP A 106 -12.48 -16.29 0.31
N ARG A 107 -13.42 -15.72 -0.44
CA ARG A 107 -13.36 -14.32 -0.86
C ARG A 107 -13.34 -13.37 0.33
N LEU A 108 -14.20 -13.59 1.33
CA LEU A 108 -14.22 -12.79 2.56
C LEU A 108 -12.89 -12.90 3.32
N SER A 109 -12.33 -14.11 3.41
CA SER A 109 -11.02 -14.36 4.01
C SER A 109 -9.92 -13.56 3.30
N GLY A 110 -9.90 -13.56 1.97
CA GLY A 110 -8.94 -12.79 1.18
C GLY A 110 -9.06 -11.27 1.40
N LEU A 111 -10.28 -10.75 1.52
CA LEU A 111 -10.51 -9.34 1.85
C LEU A 111 -9.98 -8.99 3.25
N LEU A 112 -10.25 -9.85 4.24
CA LEU A 112 -9.72 -9.68 5.60
C LEU A 112 -8.20 -9.70 5.62
N GLN A 113 -7.56 -10.64 4.92
CA GLN A 113 -6.10 -10.71 4.82
C GLN A 113 -5.51 -9.44 4.21
N THR A 114 -6.15 -8.84 3.21
CA THR A 114 -5.70 -7.57 2.62
C THR A 114 -5.73 -6.44 3.62
N VAL A 115 -6.83 -6.30 4.38
CA VAL A 115 -6.95 -5.26 5.41
C VAL A 115 -5.94 -5.48 6.53
N MET A 116 -5.83 -6.70 7.04
CA MET A 116 -4.87 -7.05 8.09
C MET A 116 -3.42 -6.83 7.63
N GLY A 117 -3.08 -7.26 6.40
CA GLY A 117 -1.75 -7.05 5.81
C GLY A 117 -1.38 -5.57 5.75
N LYS A 118 -2.31 -4.70 5.34
CA LYS A 118 -2.09 -3.25 5.33
C LYS A 118 -1.82 -2.68 6.73
N PHE A 119 -2.63 -3.07 7.72
CA PHE A 119 -2.42 -2.60 9.09
C PHE A 119 -1.11 -3.14 9.70
N CYS A 120 -0.76 -4.40 9.43
CA CYS A 120 0.53 -4.95 9.83
C CYS A 120 1.69 -4.17 9.19
N ALA A 121 1.61 -3.85 7.90
CA ALA A 121 2.65 -3.09 7.22
C ALA A 121 2.82 -1.69 7.81
N ILE A 122 1.73 -0.95 8.05
CA ILE A 122 1.78 0.40 8.66
C ILE A 122 2.30 0.34 10.10
N GLY A 123 1.98 -0.71 10.86
CA GLY A 123 2.41 -0.87 12.24
C GLY A 123 3.87 -1.32 12.40
N ASP A 124 4.47 -1.89 11.36
CA ASP A 124 5.82 -2.46 11.45
C ASP A 124 6.90 -1.42 11.15
N ARG A 125 7.46 -0.84 12.22
CA ARG A 125 8.55 0.13 12.17
C ARG A 125 9.93 -0.51 12.29
N THR A 126 10.03 -1.83 12.32
CA THR A 126 11.31 -2.53 12.40
C THR A 126 12.07 -2.43 11.08
N VAL A 127 13.38 -2.21 11.18
CA VAL A 127 14.25 -2.15 10.00
C VAL A 127 14.56 -3.56 9.54
N GLN A 128 14.06 -3.92 8.37
CA GLN A 128 14.20 -5.25 7.80
C GLN A 128 14.42 -5.22 6.29
N LYS A 129 14.44 -6.38 5.68
CA LYS A 129 14.43 -6.54 4.23
C LYS A 129 12.98 -6.49 3.75
N VAL A 130 12.71 -5.71 2.71
CA VAL A 130 11.38 -5.51 2.16
C VAL A 130 11.41 -5.74 0.65
N ASN A 131 10.53 -6.61 0.15
CA ASN A 131 10.27 -6.75 -1.27
C ASN A 131 9.22 -5.70 -1.68
N LEU A 132 9.64 -4.72 -2.49
CA LEU A 132 8.75 -3.63 -2.91
C LEU A 132 7.66 -4.09 -3.89
N SER A 133 7.84 -5.19 -4.64
CA SER A 133 6.80 -5.74 -5.49
C SER A 133 5.63 -6.29 -4.66
N GLU A 134 5.93 -7.04 -3.60
CA GLU A 134 4.92 -7.58 -2.69
C GLU A 134 4.18 -6.46 -1.94
N LEU A 135 4.94 -5.45 -1.50
CA LEU A 135 4.35 -4.29 -0.81
C LEU A 135 3.42 -3.51 -1.75
N ILE A 136 3.83 -3.21 -2.98
CA ILE A 136 3.00 -2.52 -3.98
C ILE A 136 1.76 -3.36 -4.34
N GLU A 137 1.90 -4.67 -4.46
CA GLU A 137 0.75 -5.55 -4.70
C GLU A 137 -0.27 -5.48 -3.55
N LEU A 138 0.20 -5.45 -2.30
CA LEU A 138 -0.65 -5.26 -1.12
C LEU A 138 -1.34 -3.90 -1.15
N GLU A 139 -0.60 -2.82 -1.45
CA GLU A 139 -1.17 -1.47 -1.57
C GLU A 139 -2.27 -1.43 -2.64
N MET A 140 -2.03 -1.99 -3.81
CA MET A 140 -3.01 -1.98 -4.90
C MET A 140 -4.26 -2.79 -4.57
N ARG A 141 -4.12 -3.95 -3.90
CA ARG A 141 -5.27 -4.71 -3.39
C ARG A 141 -6.04 -3.92 -2.34
N PHE A 142 -5.35 -3.16 -1.49
CA PHE A 142 -5.99 -2.31 -0.51
C PHE A 142 -6.72 -1.12 -1.14
N PHE A 143 -6.15 -0.51 -2.18
CA PHE A 143 -6.82 0.54 -2.95
C PHE A 143 -8.11 0.07 -3.66
N ASP A 144 -8.29 -1.22 -3.90
CA ASP A 144 -9.55 -1.76 -4.45
C ASP A 144 -10.75 -1.63 -3.48
N PHE A 145 -10.53 -1.23 -2.23
CA PHE A 145 -11.60 -0.84 -1.32
C PHE A 145 -12.15 0.57 -1.61
N TYR A 146 -11.41 1.43 -2.30
CA TYR A 146 -11.97 2.66 -2.85
C TYR A 146 -12.89 2.33 -4.02
N LEU A 147 -14.19 2.55 -3.86
CA LEU A 147 -15.17 2.17 -4.88
C LEU A 147 -14.93 2.88 -6.21
N ASP A 148 -14.64 4.19 -6.18
CA ASP A 148 -14.33 4.97 -7.38
C ASP A 148 -13.06 4.47 -8.08
N PHE A 149 -12.02 4.20 -7.32
CA PHE A 149 -10.76 3.66 -7.85
C PHE A 149 -10.97 2.30 -8.49
N ARG A 150 -11.70 1.42 -7.80
CA ARG A 150 -11.98 0.07 -8.26
C ARG A 150 -12.69 0.04 -9.61
N HIS A 151 -13.69 0.90 -9.79
CA HIS A 151 -14.61 0.85 -10.94
C HIS A 151 -14.22 1.77 -12.07
N SER A 152 -13.54 2.89 -11.80
CA SER A 152 -13.24 3.92 -12.80
C SER A 152 -11.79 3.96 -13.26
N VAL A 153 -10.84 3.38 -12.52
CA VAL A 153 -9.42 3.39 -12.87
C VAL A 153 -9.00 2.08 -13.54
N LYS A 154 -8.49 2.18 -14.77
CA LYS A 154 -7.84 1.07 -15.46
C LYS A 154 -6.41 0.90 -14.89
N LYS A 155 -6.17 -0.21 -14.23
CA LYS A 155 -4.92 -0.53 -13.54
C LYS A 155 -4.08 -1.50 -14.37
N THR A 156 -2.80 -1.22 -14.52
CA THR A 156 -1.83 -2.14 -15.12
C THR A 156 -0.65 -2.28 -14.18
N LEU A 157 -0.38 -3.50 -13.74
CA LEU A 157 0.73 -3.83 -12.85
C LEU A 157 1.72 -4.71 -13.59
N GLN A 158 3.00 -4.30 -13.57
CA GLN A 158 4.13 -5.10 -14.06
C GLN A 158 5.16 -5.21 -12.94
N LEU A 159 4.90 -6.13 -12.01
CA LEU A 159 5.70 -6.32 -10.82
C LEU A 159 6.66 -7.50 -11.03
N ASP A 160 7.95 -7.21 -10.88
CA ASP A 160 9.00 -8.23 -10.89
C ASP A 160 8.93 -9.03 -9.59
N ARG A 161 8.65 -10.34 -9.68
CA ARG A 161 8.53 -11.22 -8.51
C ARG A 161 9.89 -11.59 -7.90
N GLU A 162 10.95 -11.48 -8.68
CA GLU A 162 12.33 -11.76 -8.25
C GLU A 162 13.08 -10.46 -7.88
N LEU A 163 12.32 -9.36 -7.66
CA LEU A 163 12.88 -8.07 -7.31
C LEU A 163 13.78 -8.17 -6.07
N PRO A 164 15.03 -7.69 -6.13
CA PRO A 164 15.89 -7.65 -4.96
C PRO A 164 15.28 -6.84 -3.82
N GLU A 165 15.46 -7.33 -2.59
CA GLU A 165 14.97 -6.67 -1.39
C GLU A 165 15.73 -5.38 -1.11
N VAL A 166 15.02 -4.38 -0.59
CA VAL A 166 15.58 -3.14 -0.07
C VAL A 166 15.58 -3.17 1.45
N ARG A 167 16.45 -2.38 2.08
CA ARG A 167 16.49 -2.25 3.53
C ARG A 167 15.59 -1.09 3.97
N GLY A 168 14.70 -1.31 4.95
CA GLY A 168 13.87 -0.24 5.50
C GLY A 168 12.81 -0.74 6.45
N ALA A 169 11.92 0.16 6.88
CA ALA A 169 10.76 -0.18 7.67
C ALA A 169 9.53 -0.34 6.75
N PRO A 170 8.78 -1.45 6.83
CA PRO A 170 7.55 -1.63 6.06
C PRO A 170 6.58 -0.46 6.22
N ALA A 171 6.45 0.10 7.43
CA ALA A 171 5.60 1.26 7.70
C ALA A 171 5.97 2.48 6.84
N ASP A 172 7.25 2.79 6.73
CA ASP A 172 7.72 3.93 5.96
C ASP A 172 7.42 3.75 4.47
N TYR A 173 7.66 2.55 3.92
CA TYR A 173 7.36 2.25 2.53
C TYR A 173 5.86 2.21 2.25
N SER A 174 5.08 1.56 3.11
CA SER A 174 3.62 1.46 2.95
C SER A 174 2.94 2.84 2.97
N LEU A 175 3.29 3.71 3.92
CA LEU A 175 2.77 5.08 3.99
C LEU A 175 3.18 5.92 2.77
N ALA A 176 4.46 5.84 2.38
CA ALA A 176 4.96 6.62 1.26
C ALA A 176 4.31 6.17 -0.07
N PHE A 177 4.35 4.88 -0.39
CA PHE A 177 3.80 4.39 -1.65
C PHE A 177 2.28 4.52 -1.72
N SER A 178 1.54 4.31 -0.62
CA SER A 178 0.10 4.59 -0.62
C SER A 178 -0.21 6.05 -0.92
N THR A 179 0.58 6.98 -0.40
CA THR A 179 0.43 8.41 -0.70
C THR A 179 0.73 8.73 -2.16
N LEU A 180 1.79 8.14 -2.74
CA LEU A 180 2.12 8.30 -4.16
C LEU A 180 1.00 7.78 -5.07
N ILE A 181 0.46 6.60 -4.78
CA ILE A 181 -0.67 6.00 -5.53
C ILE A 181 -1.92 6.87 -5.40
N ARG A 182 -2.20 7.36 -4.18
CA ARG A 182 -3.33 8.27 -3.95
C ARG A 182 -3.18 9.56 -4.73
N TYR A 183 -2.00 10.19 -4.72
CA TYR A 183 -1.72 11.40 -5.49
C TYR A 183 -1.98 11.17 -6.98
N ALA A 184 -1.46 10.07 -7.55
CA ALA A 184 -1.72 9.68 -8.93
C ALA A 184 -3.22 9.49 -9.21
N THR A 185 -3.97 8.92 -8.27
CA THR A 185 -5.42 8.70 -8.38
C THR A 185 -6.18 10.03 -8.38
N VAL A 186 -5.84 10.94 -7.47
CA VAL A 186 -6.46 12.27 -7.38
C VAL A 186 -6.17 13.08 -8.65
N ALA A 187 -4.95 13.03 -9.18
CA ALA A 187 -4.58 13.71 -10.41
C ALA A 187 -5.39 13.24 -11.63
N MET A 188 -5.95 12.02 -11.59
CA MET A 188 -6.81 11.48 -12.66
C MET A 188 -8.29 11.80 -12.49
N LYS A 189 -8.73 12.42 -11.40
CA LYS A 189 -10.15 12.56 -11.04
C LYS A 189 -10.98 13.17 -12.17
N GLU A 190 -10.47 14.23 -12.81
CA GLU A 190 -11.13 14.96 -13.90
C GLU A 190 -10.68 14.49 -15.29
N SER A 191 -9.86 13.45 -15.38
CA SER A 191 -9.35 12.97 -16.66
C SER A 191 -10.37 12.10 -17.39
N ALA A 192 -10.47 12.27 -18.71
CA ALA A 192 -11.31 11.43 -19.57
C ALA A 192 -10.84 9.96 -19.59
N SER A 193 -9.52 9.73 -19.47
CA SER A 193 -8.92 8.40 -19.37
C SER A 193 -8.21 8.27 -18.02
N LYS A 194 -8.73 7.41 -17.16
CA LYS A 194 -8.18 7.14 -15.84
C LYS A 194 -7.32 5.88 -15.90
N GLU A 195 -6.06 6.03 -16.29
CA GLU A 195 -5.11 4.93 -16.45
C GLU A 195 -3.97 5.08 -15.46
N LEU A 196 -3.79 4.06 -14.62
CA LEU A 196 -2.69 3.93 -13.66
C LEU A 196 -1.83 2.72 -14.06
N TYR A 197 -0.55 2.97 -14.26
CA TYR A 197 0.44 1.95 -14.52
C TYR A 197 1.49 1.97 -13.42
N ILE A 198 1.78 0.80 -12.83
CA ILE A 198 2.83 0.65 -11.83
C ILE A 198 3.73 -0.51 -12.25
N SER A 199 5.04 -0.28 -12.24
CA SER A 199 6.03 -1.32 -12.49
C SER A 199 7.13 -1.30 -11.43
N THR A 200 7.69 -2.47 -11.19
CA THR A 200 8.90 -2.67 -10.40
C THR A 200 9.92 -3.41 -11.25
N GLN A 201 11.17 -2.97 -11.20
CA GLN A 201 12.26 -3.61 -11.95
C GLN A 201 13.59 -3.36 -11.27
N PHE A 202 14.55 -4.25 -11.50
CA PHE A 202 15.93 -4.04 -11.08
C PHE A 202 16.73 -3.58 -12.28
N GLU A 203 17.25 -2.35 -12.25
CA GLU A 203 18.04 -1.79 -13.34
C GLU A 203 19.15 -0.90 -12.81
N ASN A 204 20.29 -0.88 -13.49
CA ASN A 204 21.45 -0.07 -13.13
C ASN A 204 21.92 -0.21 -11.67
N GLY A 205 21.76 -1.41 -11.09
CA GLY A 205 22.13 -1.67 -9.71
C GLY A 205 21.19 -1.08 -8.66
N GLN A 206 19.97 -0.70 -9.04
CA GLN A 206 18.96 -0.15 -8.16
C GLN A 206 17.60 -0.82 -8.39
N VAL A 207 16.81 -0.88 -7.35
CA VAL A 207 15.39 -1.24 -7.44
C VAL A 207 14.61 0.00 -7.85
N CYS A 208 13.91 -0.07 -8.97
CA CYS A 208 13.09 1.02 -9.50
C CYS A 208 11.61 0.68 -9.32
N VAL A 209 10.87 1.56 -8.65
CA VAL A 209 9.40 1.55 -8.62
C VAL A 209 8.93 2.74 -9.46
N LYS A 210 8.18 2.47 -10.52
CA LYS A 210 7.66 3.49 -11.44
C LYS A 210 6.15 3.55 -11.32
N ILE A 211 5.61 4.75 -11.05
CA ILE A 211 4.17 5.04 -10.99
C ILE A 211 3.85 6.03 -12.09
N GLN A 212 2.93 5.67 -12.98
CA GLN A 212 2.53 6.49 -14.11
C GLN A 212 1.00 6.65 -14.13
N ASN A 213 0.54 7.86 -14.40
CA ASN A 213 -0.89 8.14 -14.54
C ASN A 213 -1.15 9.19 -15.62
N ARG A 214 -2.32 9.10 -16.26
CA ARG A 214 -2.83 10.15 -17.13
C ARG A 214 -3.71 11.09 -16.33
N GLY A 215 -3.28 12.35 -16.17
CA GLY A 215 -4.02 13.29 -15.32
C GLY A 215 -3.44 14.70 -15.35
N VAL A 216 -3.84 15.50 -14.37
CA VAL A 216 -3.31 16.86 -14.19
C VAL A 216 -1.79 16.79 -14.08
N PRO A 217 -1.04 17.56 -14.89
CA PRO A 217 0.42 17.57 -14.85
C PRO A 217 0.95 17.99 -13.47
N ILE A 218 2.04 17.38 -13.05
CA ILE A 218 2.79 17.82 -11.88
C ILE A 218 3.46 19.15 -12.22
N SER A 219 3.15 20.22 -11.49
CA SER A 219 3.72 21.55 -11.74
C SER A 219 5.24 21.56 -11.55
N ASP A 220 5.93 22.45 -12.27
CA ASP A 220 7.39 22.53 -12.16
C ASP A 220 7.84 23.01 -10.77
N ASP A 221 7.03 23.82 -10.09
CA ASP A 221 7.31 24.25 -8.72
C ASP A 221 7.20 23.08 -7.75
N LEU A 222 6.16 22.23 -7.89
CA LEU A 222 6.04 21.01 -7.08
C LEU A 222 7.17 20.03 -7.39
N LYS A 223 7.54 19.84 -8.66
CA LYS A 223 8.70 18.99 -9.02
C LYS A 223 9.98 19.46 -8.34
N ARG A 224 10.26 20.78 -8.32
CA ARG A 224 11.42 21.32 -7.62
C ARG A 224 11.36 21.01 -6.14
N LEU A 225 10.21 21.28 -5.48
CA LEU A 225 10.02 20.97 -4.06
C LEU A 225 10.22 19.49 -3.74
N LEU A 226 9.77 18.61 -4.63
CA LEU A 226 9.92 17.16 -4.44
C LEU A 226 11.35 16.68 -4.67
N LEU A 227 12.10 17.31 -5.59
CA LEU A 227 13.47 16.93 -5.90
C LEU A 227 14.49 17.55 -4.95
N ASP A 228 14.21 18.74 -4.42
CA ASP A 228 15.06 19.39 -3.44
C ASP A 228 15.00 18.65 -2.08
N GLU A 229 16.13 18.58 -1.39
CA GLU A 229 16.15 18.11 -0.02
C GLU A 229 15.50 19.18 0.88
N VAL A 230 14.21 19.01 1.18
CA VAL A 230 13.54 19.87 2.17
C VAL A 230 14.12 19.56 3.55
N GLN A 231 15.12 20.32 3.94
CA GLN A 231 15.63 20.37 5.32
C GLN A 231 14.88 21.52 6.03
N GLY A 232 13.65 21.32 6.45
CA GLY A 232 12.86 22.36 7.10
C GLY A 232 11.82 21.80 8.06
N ASP A 233 11.36 22.67 8.95
CA ASP A 233 10.26 22.42 9.87
C ASP A 233 8.98 22.12 9.08
N VAL A 234 8.48 20.88 9.19
CA VAL A 234 7.26 20.40 8.53
C VAL A 234 6.01 20.75 9.36
N SER A 235 6.21 21.29 10.55
CA SER A 235 5.13 21.52 11.54
C SER A 235 4.06 22.54 11.15
N PRO A 236 4.24 23.50 10.20
CA PRO A 236 3.16 24.38 9.76
C PRO A 236 2.43 23.93 8.50
N LEU A 237 2.81 22.79 7.89
CA LEU A 237 2.15 22.32 6.67
C LEU A 237 0.78 21.73 7.05
N GLU A 238 -0.29 22.47 6.80
CA GLU A 238 -1.65 21.91 6.81
C GLU A 238 -1.64 20.63 5.95
N ALA A 239 -2.38 19.61 6.38
CA ALA A 239 -2.41 18.29 5.75
C ALA A 239 -3.05 18.32 4.34
N THR A 240 -2.50 19.13 3.43
CA THR A 240 -2.86 19.15 2.02
C THR A 240 -2.27 17.92 1.32
N GLY A 241 -2.87 17.50 0.20
CA GLY A 241 -2.35 16.37 -0.57
C GLY A 241 -0.90 16.56 -1.04
N GLU A 242 -0.46 17.80 -1.27
CA GLU A 242 0.93 18.14 -1.64
C GLU A 242 1.89 17.99 -0.45
N CYS A 243 1.47 18.36 0.75
CA CYS A 243 2.26 18.15 1.96
C CYS A 243 2.52 16.66 2.20
N ALA A 244 1.49 15.82 2.12
CA ALA A 244 1.65 14.38 2.26
C ALA A 244 2.61 13.82 1.19
N LEU A 245 2.56 14.34 -0.04
CA LEU A 245 3.48 13.95 -1.11
C LEU A 245 4.93 14.31 -0.78
N ILE A 246 5.20 15.54 -0.31
CA ILE A 246 6.54 16.00 0.12
C ILE A 246 7.04 15.11 1.27
N CYS A 247 6.20 14.83 2.26
CA CYS A 247 6.52 13.93 3.37
C CYS A 247 6.89 12.52 2.88
N SER A 248 6.20 12.00 1.86
CA SER A 248 6.49 10.68 1.29
C SER A 248 7.87 10.62 0.66
N PHE A 249 8.25 11.65 -0.10
CA PHE A 249 9.59 11.76 -0.68
C PHE A 249 10.66 11.84 0.40
N SER A 250 10.44 12.65 1.43
CA SER A 250 11.37 12.77 2.57
C SER A 250 11.52 11.44 3.31
N LEU A 251 10.42 10.70 3.50
CA LEU A 251 10.45 9.40 4.15
C LEU A 251 11.22 8.35 3.35
N LEU A 252 11.07 8.34 2.02
CA LEU A 252 11.81 7.45 1.14
C LEU A 252 13.31 7.81 1.08
N ARG A 253 13.65 9.13 1.13
CA ARG A 253 15.07 9.58 1.22
C ARG A 253 15.77 9.08 2.47
N LYS A 254 15.07 8.89 3.57
CA LYS A 254 15.60 8.24 4.78
C LYS A 254 16.29 6.91 4.47
N TRP A 255 15.80 6.20 3.45
CA TRP A 255 16.29 4.91 3.00
C TRP A 255 17.17 4.97 1.75
N GLY A 256 17.61 6.18 1.38
CA GLY A 256 18.51 6.40 0.24
C GLY A 256 17.84 6.44 -1.12
N ALA A 257 16.55 6.72 -1.17
CA ALA A 257 15.82 6.86 -2.44
C ALA A 257 16.33 8.03 -3.29
N GLY A 258 16.56 7.77 -4.59
CA GLY A 258 16.61 8.76 -5.64
C GLY A 258 15.27 8.86 -6.37
N PHE A 259 15.06 9.95 -7.12
CA PHE A 259 13.79 10.20 -7.79
C PHE A 259 14.01 10.76 -9.21
N ASP A 260 13.10 10.34 -10.13
CA ASP A 260 12.94 10.97 -11.44
C ASP A 260 11.45 11.29 -11.64
N ILE A 261 11.12 12.54 -11.95
CA ILE A 261 9.74 13.02 -12.08
C ILE A 261 9.58 13.69 -13.43
N ARG A 262 8.66 13.17 -14.25
CA ARG A 262 8.34 13.69 -15.58
C ARG A 262 6.84 13.90 -15.73
N SER A 263 6.47 14.94 -16.46
CA SER A 263 5.11 15.21 -16.89
C SER A 263 5.16 15.64 -18.34
N GLU A 264 4.82 14.73 -19.25
CA GLU A 264 4.91 14.95 -20.69
C GLU A 264 3.65 14.40 -21.38
N ASN A 265 3.06 15.18 -22.28
CA ASN A 265 1.90 14.75 -23.07
C ASN A 265 0.72 14.19 -22.23
N GLY A 266 0.47 14.77 -21.05
CA GLY A 266 -0.58 14.34 -20.14
C GLY A 266 -0.28 13.04 -19.40
N LEU A 267 0.95 12.51 -19.50
CA LEU A 267 1.45 11.38 -18.72
C LEU A 267 2.39 11.88 -17.63
N ASN A 268 2.02 11.65 -16.38
CA ASN A 268 2.88 11.84 -15.23
C ASN A 268 3.65 10.55 -14.96
N THR A 269 4.91 10.66 -14.63
CA THR A 269 5.78 9.55 -14.24
C THR A 269 6.56 9.95 -13.00
N ILE A 270 6.43 9.17 -11.93
CA ILE A 270 7.26 9.25 -10.73
C ILE A 270 8.02 7.94 -10.63
N SER A 271 9.35 8.01 -10.71
CA SER A 271 10.24 6.86 -10.51
C SER A 271 10.97 7.01 -9.18
N VAL A 272 10.90 5.98 -8.35
CA VAL A 272 11.60 5.87 -7.07
C VAL A 272 12.70 4.85 -7.24
N LEU A 273 13.95 5.28 -7.05
CA LEU A 273 15.16 4.49 -7.23
C LEU A 273 15.74 4.16 -5.86
N MET A 274 15.71 2.89 -5.47
CA MET A 274 16.14 2.44 -4.15
C MET A 274 17.43 1.63 -4.23
N PRO A 275 18.39 1.85 -3.31
CA PRO A 275 19.52 0.95 -3.18
C PRO A 275 19.03 -0.42 -2.71
N PHE A 276 19.46 -1.50 -3.39
CA PHE A 276 19.11 -2.84 -2.96
C PHE A 276 20.01 -3.32 -1.81
N TYR A 277 19.50 -4.28 -1.05
CA TYR A 277 20.25 -4.86 0.04
C TYR A 277 21.24 -5.90 -0.49
N GLN A 278 22.54 -5.56 -0.50
CA GLN A 278 23.61 -6.54 -0.66
C GLN A 278 23.98 -7.09 0.73
N ALA A 279 23.76 -8.38 0.95
CA ALA A 279 24.41 -9.04 2.07
C ALA A 279 25.93 -8.89 1.87
N LYS A 280 26.61 -8.17 2.75
CA LYS A 280 28.08 -8.22 2.78
C LYS A 280 28.44 -9.68 3.01
N HIS A 281 28.95 -10.36 1.98
CA HIS A 281 29.71 -11.57 2.20
C HIS A 281 30.90 -11.17 3.09
N GLN A 282 30.81 -11.49 4.37
CA GLN A 282 32.01 -11.58 5.20
C GLN A 282 32.79 -12.78 4.66
N PHE A 283 33.66 -12.51 3.70
CA PHE A 283 34.80 -13.38 3.49
C PHE A 283 35.71 -13.14 4.72
N GLY A 284 35.60 -14.05 5.68
CA GLY A 284 36.64 -14.20 6.68
C GLY A 284 37.87 -14.74 6.00
N ASP A 285 38.96 -13.99 6.07
CA ASP A 285 40.30 -14.53 6.01
C ASP A 285 40.68 -15.05 7.39
#